data_7fc564d3e2672d2edc872975a66487e8
#
_entry.id   7fc564d3e2672d2edc872975a66487e8
#
_cell.length_a   1.000
_cell.length_b   1.000
_cell.length_c   1.000
_cell.angle_alpha   90.00
_cell.angle_beta   90.00
_cell.angle_gamma   90.00
#
_symmetry.space_group_name_H-M   'P 1'
#
loop_
_entity.id
_entity.type
_entity.pdbx_description
1 polymer ?
#
loop_
_entity_poly.entity_id
_entity_poly.type
_entity_poly.pdbx_seq_one_letter_code
_entity_poly.pdbx_strand_id
1 'polypeptide(L)'
;MFNEKNVSFVNRQKLWNFYNTTLSKAVDVGYSPKTEFYDEELAKSLKENIAQFSAFKETSFRKEVESLLIDGKHLRSKGDFKKEALKVSDDYNYRWLETERHQTIAHANMAEKWKDFERNVELYPNLQLVSVNDARVRPDHKVLDGTIRPFNDPFWKSHTPPLDWGCRCDLIQTDEDITEIPGGLQLKIEFANNPGDSGKIFGGSAYEDNLTKEEKKEAKKNAKNWTLKSNMSSDDRPIPFDEAKEKRKQQRAEINNYGKENLLDLKINHKDLPYEIGFTTRQIKEFASQPYK
;
A
#
# COMPACT_ATOMS: atom_id res chain seq x y z
N MET A 1 2.51 -22.31 9.24
CA MET A 1 1.58 -21.56 10.10
C MET A 1 0.56 -22.48 10.78
N PHE A 2 -0.34 -23.13 10.06
CA PHE A 2 -1.39 -23.95 10.71
C PHE A 2 -0.85 -25.04 11.64
N ASN A 3 0.22 -25.75 11.24
CA ASN A 3 0.84 -26.81 12.06
C ASN A 3 1.82 -26.27 13.11
N GLU A 4 2.48 -25.14 12.84
CA GLU A 4 3.54 -24.58 13.69
C GLU A 4 3.04 -23.44 14.57
N LYS A 5 1.78 -23.04 14.42
CA LYS A 5 1.11 -21.92 15.10
C LYS A 5 1.86 -20.58 14.99
N ASN A 6 2.81 -20.47 14.06
CA ASN A 6 3.59 -19.27 13.83
C ASN A 6 4.09 -19.20 12.38
N VAL A 7 4.38 -17.99 11.89
CA VAL A 7 5.00 -17.77 10.59
C VAL A 7 6.52 -17.68 10.74
N SER A 8 7.24 -18.42 9.91
CA SER A 8 8.71 -18.38 9.96
C SER A 8 9.24 -16.97 9.69
N PHE A 9 10.37 -16.63 10.34
CA PHE A 9 11.02 -15.33 10.15
C PHE A 9 11.36 -15.03 8.69
N VAL A 10 11.77 -16.06 7.93
CA VAL A 10 12.06 -15.94 6.49
C VAL A 10 10.82 -15.53 5.68
N ASN A 11 9.66 -16.12 5.97
CA ASN A 11 8.42 -15.77 5.29
C ASN A 11 7.93 -14.36 5.67
N ARG A 12 8.13 -13.96 6.91
CA ARG A 12 7.87 -12.58 7.37
C ARG A 12 8.73 -11.58 6.58
N GLN A 13 10.03 -11.85 6.44
CA GLN A 13 10.94 -11.00 5.67
C GLN A 13 10.55 -10.95 4.19
N LYS A 14 10.15 -12.07 3.56
CA LYS A 14 9.67 -12.10 2.17
C LYS A 14 8.44 -11.24 1.97
N LEU A 15 7.48 -11.30 2.87
CA LEU A 15 6.27 -10.48 2.80
C LEU A 15 6.58 -9.00 3.00
N TRP A 16 7.42 -8.66 3.97
CA TRP A 16 7.90 -7.30 4.16
C TRP A 16 8.62 -6.77 2.90
N ASN A 17 9.52 -7.56 2.31
CA ASN A 17 10.21 -7.21 1.06
C ASN A 17 9.22 -6.90 -0.06
N PHE A 18 8.15 -7.67 -0.19
CA PHE A 18 7.11 -7.45 -1.19
C PHE A 18 6.45 -6.07 -1.00
N TYR A 19 6.03 -5.74 0.22
CA TYR A 19 5.44 -4.43 0.51
C TYR A 19 6.47 -3.30 0.31
N ASN A 20 7.63 -3.43 0.93
CA ASN A 20 8.66 -2.41 0.90
C ASN A 20 9.15 -2.10 -0.52
N THR A 21 9.39 -3.13 -1.34
CA THR A 21 9.83 -2.93 -2.73
C THR A 21 8.75 -2.26 -3.56
N THR A 22 7.49 -2.67 -3.40
CA THR A 22 6.35 -2.10 -4.12
C THR A 22 6.19 -0.60 -3.81
N LEU A 23 6.22 -0.25 -2.53
CA LEU A 23 6.01 1.13 -2.09
C LEU A 23 7.26 2.00 -2.27
N SER A 24 8.48 1.47 -2.13
CA SER A 24 9.71 2.23 -2.42
C SER A 24 9.84 2.58 -3.91
N LYS A 25 9.41 1.70 -4.81
CA LYS A 25 9.30 2.04 -6.24
C LYS A 25 8.26 3.13 -6.50
N ALA A 26 7.18 3.16 -5.72
CA ALA A 26 6.19 4.22 -5.80
C ALA A 26 6.76 5.58 -5.36
N VAL A 27 7.67 5.60 -4.37
CA VAL A 27 8.43 6.82 -4.03
C VAL A 27 9.24 7.29 -5.24
N ASP A 28 9.97 6.40 -5.92
CA ASP A 28 10.78 6.77 -7.10
C ASP A 28 9.94 7.22 -8.31
N VAL A 29 8.67 6.81 -8.37
CA VAL A 29 7.72 7.30 -9.40
C VAL A 29 7.24 8.71 -9.07
N GLY A 30 6.93 8.99 -7.80
CA GLY A 30 6.43 10.29 -7.37
C GLY A 30 7.54 11.33 -7.17
N TYR A 31 8.73 10.92 -6.74
CA TYR A 31 9.92 11.75 -6.60
C TYR A 31 11.06 11.10 -7.39
N SER A 32 11.16 11.49 -8.65
CA SER A 32 12.05 10.84 -9.60
C SER A 32 13.52 11.20 -9.34
N PRO A 33 14.43 10.21 -9.30
CA PRO A 33 15.88 10.48 -9.27
C PRO A 33 16.41 11.25 -10.49
N LYS A 34 15.56 11.44 -11.52
CA LYS A 34 15.91 12.23 -12.73
C LYS A 34 15.50 13.69 -12.65
N THR A 35 14.81 14.08 -11.58
CA THR A 35 14.43 15.47 -11.33
C THR A 35 15.67 16.33 -11.15
N GLU A 36 15.70 17.52 -11.73
CA GLU A 36 16.86 18.42 -11.74
C GLU A 36 17.41 18.75 -10.33
N PHE A 37 16.50 18.88 -9.36
CA PHE A 37 16.83 19.21 -7.98
C PHE A 37 16.52 18.05 -7.03
N TYR A 38 16.89 16.83 -7.41
CA TYR A 38 16.67 15.66 -6.58
C TYR A 38 17.49 15.72 -5.28
N ASP A 39 16.79 15.63 -4.16
CA ASP A 39 17.39 15.52 -2.82
C ASP A 39 17.46 14.05 -2.40
N GLU A 40 18.67 13.48 -2.46
CA GLU A 40 18.92 12.07 -2.15
C GLU A 40 18.61 11.74 -0.68
N GLU A 41 18.92 12.66 0.25
CA GLU A 41 18.67 12.46 1.68
C GLU A 41 17.16 12.48 1.98
N LEU A 42 16.38 13.37 1.34
CA LEU A 42 14.93 13.36 1.43
C LEU A 42 14.37 12.05 0.87
N ALA A 43 14.77 11.65 -0.32
CA ALA A 43 14.31 10.40 -0.94
C ALA A 43 14.63 9.17 -0.08
N LYS A 44 15.80 9.12 0.53
CA LYS A 44 16.21 8.09 1.48
C LYS A 44 15.30 8.07 2.71
N SER A 45 15.03 9.25 3.29
CA SER A 45 14.15 9.39 4.45
C SER A 45 12.73 8.90 4.15
N LEU A 46 12.17 9.27 2.99
CA LEU A 46 10.88 8.78 2.52
C LEU A 46 10.85 7.24 2.42
N LYS A 47 11.89 6.62 1.86
CA LYS A 47 12.00 5.16 1.75
C LYS A 47 12.21 4.47 3.10
N GLU A 48 12.93 5.08 4.04
CA GLU A 48 13.05 4.57 5.41
C GLU A 48 11.70 4.57 6.15
N ASN A 49 10.87 5.60 5.94
CA ASN A 49 9.51 5.62 6.44
C ASN A 49 8.64 4.50 5.82
N ILE A 50 8.75 4.27 4.52
CA ILE A 50 8.09 3.16 3.83
C ILE A 50 8.53 1.79 4.39
N ALA A 51 9.82 1.62 4.70
CA ALA A 51 10.32 0.38 5.29
C ALA A 51 9.68 0.10 6.66
N GLN A 52 9.48 1.12 7.48
CA GLN A 52 8.77 1.01 8.77
C GLN A 52 7.27 0.73 8.57
N PHE A 53 6.61 1.47 7.69
CA PHE A 53 5.21 1.25 7.35
C PHE A 53 4.97 -0.19 6.88
N SER A 54 5.83 -0.71 6.01
CA SER A 54 5.77 -2.10 5.52
C SER A 54 5.95 -3.14 6.64
N ALA A 55 6.75 -2.84 7.66
CA ALA A 55 6.93 -3.74 8.80
C ALA A 55 5.71 -3.73 9.73
N PHE A 56 5.05 -2.59 9.92
CA PHE A 56 3.78 -2.54 10.64
C PHE A 56 2.69 -3.31 9.89
N LYS A 57 2.61 -3.12 8.57
CA LYS A 57 1.67 -3.85 7.71
C LYS A 57 1.89 -5.37 7.77
N GLU A 58 3.14 -5.84 7.68
CA GLU A 58 3.49 -7.27 7.84
C GLU A 58 3.04 -7.81 9.20
N THR A 59 3.35 -7.08 10.26
CA THR A 59 3.05 -7.50 11.63
C THR A 59 1.54 -7.54 11.87
N SER A 60 0.80 -6.54 11.42
CA SER A 60 -0.66 -6.48 11.51
C SER A 60 -1.32 -7.61 10.71
N PHE A 61 -0.91 -7.81 9.46
CA PHE A 61 -1.39 -8.92 8.62
C PHE A 61 -1.18 -10.28 9.29
N ARG A 62 0.03 -10.54 9.77
CA ARG A 62 0.36 -11.79 10.46
C ARG A 62 -0.53 -12.01 11.67
N LYS A 63 -0.68 -11.00 12.51
CA LYS A 63 -1.50 -11.04 13.73
C LYS A 63 -2.97 -11.31 13.40
N GLU A 64 -3.50 -10.67 12.37
CA GLU A 64 -4.87 -10.91 11.91
C GLU A 64 -5.04 -12.34 11.39
N VAL A 65 -4.13 -12.82 10.53
CA VAL A 65 -4.17 -14.20 10.05
C VAL A 65 -3.98 -15.22 11.19
N GLU A 66 -3.11 -14.95 12.17
CA GLU A 66 -2.95 -15.82 13.35
C GLU A 66 -4.22 -15.86 14.20
N SER A 67 -4.94 -14.76 14.35
CA SER A 67 -6.21 -14.71 15.07
C SER A 67 -7.29 -15.61 14.46
N LEU A 68 -7.24 -15.83 13.16
CA LEU A 68 -8.16 -16.71 12.43
C LEU A 68 -7.99 -18.21 12.77
N LEU A 69 -6.91 -18.60 13.44
CA LEU A 69 -6.73 -20.01 13.86
C LEU A 69 -7.80 -20.46 14.86
N ILE A 70 -8.35 -19.52 15.61
CA ILE A 70 -9.33 -19.81 16.68
C ILE A 70 -10.69 -19.20 16.28
N ASP A 71 -11.76 -19.96 16.48
CA ASP A 71 -13.14 -19.53 16.33
C ASP A 71 -13.87 -19.77 17.66
N GLY A 72 -14.09 -18.72 18.40
CA GLY A 72 -14.57 -18.82 19.79
C GLY A 72 -13.59 -19.60 20.67
N LYS A 73 -13.97 -20.80 21.09
CA LYS A 73 -13.13 -21.69 21.93
C LYS A 73 -12.49 -22.85 21.15
N HIS A 74 -12.74 -22.94 19.84
CA HIS A 74 -12.33 -24.09 19.02
C HIS A 74 -11.27 -23.70 17.99
N LEU A 75 -10.36 -24.64 17.73
CA LEU A 75 -9.43 -24.52 16.62
C LEU A 75 -10.21 -24.66 15.31
N ARG A 76 -10.10 -23.66 14.44
CA ARG A 76 -10.74 -23.67 13.10
C ARG A 76 -10.21 -24.82 12.26
N SER A 77 -11.07 -25.44 11.44
CA SER A 77 -10.62 -26.45 10.48
C SER A 77 -9.59 -25.87 9.49
N LYS A 78 -8.71 -26.70 8.94
CA LYS A 78 -7.72 -26.24 7.95
C LYS A 78 -8.39 -25.62 6.72
N GLY A 79 -9.55 -26.15 6.29
CA GLY A 79 -10.32 -25.63 5.16
C GLY A 79 -10.89 -24.24 5.44
N ASP A 80 -11.56 -24.09 6.58
CA ASP A 80 -12.17 -22.82 6.98
C ASP A 80 -11.12 -21.76 7.27
N PHE A 81 -10.02 -22.13 7.97
CA PHE A 81 -8.88 -21.25 8.18
C PHE A 81 -8.33 -20.72 6.84
N LYS A 82 -8.11 -21.62 5.86
CA LYS A 82 -7.61 -21.21 4.54
C LYS A 82 -8.56 -20.23 3.85
N LYS A 83 -9.87 -20.49 3.91
CA LYS A 83 -10.89 -19.63 3.30
C LYS A 83 -10.87 -18.22 3.89
N GLU A 84 -10.83 -18.10 5.22
CA GLU A 84 -10.81 -16.79 5.88
C GLU A 84 -9.45 -16.08 5.71
N ALA A 85 -8.33 -16.80 5.80
CA ALA A 85 -7.01 -16.23 5.56
C ALA A 85 -6.81 -15.71 4.14
N LEU A 86 -7.46 -16.30 3.13
CA LEU A 86 -7.43 -15.77 1.76
C LEU A 86 -8.16 -14.44 1.63
N LYS A 87 -9.27 -14.21 2.35
CA LYS A 87 -9.97 -12.92 2.35
C LYS A 87 -9.06 -11.81 2.90
N VAL A 88 -8.44 -12.06 4.05
CA VAL A 88 -7.48 -11.12 4.67
C VAL A 88 -6.29 -10.88 3.73
N SER A 89 -5.79 -11.93 3.07
CA SER A 89 -4.71 -11.82 2.09
C SER A 89 -5.11 -10.94 0.89
N ASP A 90 -6.34 -11.06 0.38
CA ASP A 90 -6.82 -10.23 -0.72
C ASP A 90 -6.88 -8.75 -0.35
N ASP A 91 -7.34 -8.43 0.87
CA ASP A 91 -7.39 -7.06 1.35
C ASP A 91 -5.98 -6.47 1.50
N TYR A 92 -5.09 -7.12 2.24
CA TYR A 92 -3.75 -6.59 2.54
C TYR A 92 -2.82 -6.56 1.33
N ASN A 93 -2.84 -7.61 0.49
CA ASN A 93 -1.83 -7.81 -0.55
C ASN A 93 -2.25 -7.26 -1.91
N TYR A 94 -3.54 -6.92 -2.09
CA TYR A 94 -4.06 -6.39 -3.35
C TYR A 94 -4.78 -5.05 -3.16
N ARG A 95 -5.93 -5.04 -2.52
CA ARG A 95 -6.79 -3.85 -2.45
C ARG A 95 -6.11 -2.69 -1.71
N TRP A 96 -5.63 -2.94 -0.51
CA TRP A 96 -5.00 -1.90 0.30
C TRP A 96 -3.61 -1.54 -0.24
N LEU A 97 -2.82 -2.53 -0.66
CA LEU A 97 -1.50 -2.25 -1.23
C LEU A 97 -1.57 -1.41 -2.51
N GLU A 98 -2.58 -1.61 -3.37
CA GLU A 98 -2.79 -0.77 -4.55
C GLU A 98 -3.14 0.67 -4.15
N THR A 99 -4.03 0.85 -3.17
CA THR A 99 -4.38 2.17 -2.63
C THR A 99 -3.17 2.87 -2.01
N GLU A 100 -2.41 2.15 -1.19
CA GLU A 100 -1.18 2.65 -0.55
C GLU A 100 -0.11 3.03 -1.58
N ARG A 101 0.03 2.26 -2.65
CA ARG A 101 0.95 2.57 -3.75
C ARG A 101 0.58 3.89 -4.43
N HIS A 102 -0.69 4.09 -4.77
CA HIS A 102 -1.16 5.35 -5.35
C HIS A 102 -0.94 6.53 -4.41
N GLN A 103 -1.24 6.32 -3.14
CA GLN A 103 -1.07 7.34 -2.12
C GLN A 103 0.41 7.68 -1.89
N THR A 104 1.29 6.68 -1.92
CA THR A 104 2.75 6.87 -1.83
C THR A 104 3.27 7.74 -2.98
N ILE A 105 2.80 7.51 -4.21
CA ILE A 105 3.15 8.35 -5.37
C ILE A 105 2.72 9.80 -5.13
N ALA A 106 1.49 10.02 -4.67
CA ALA A 106 0.96 11.36 -4.43
C ALA A 106 1.73 12.12 -3.34
N HIS A 107 2.06 11.46 -2.22
CA HIS A 107 2.89 12.06 -1.18
C HIS A 107 4.33 12.34 -1.65
N ALA A 108 4.91 11.44 -2.44
CA ALA A 108 6.25 11.64 -2.99
C ALA A 108 6.29 12.80 -3.99
N ASN A 109 5.27 12.94 -4.85
CA ASN A 109 5.10 14.12 -5.71
C ASN A 109 4.99 15.41 -4.89
N MET A 110 4.25 15.38 -3.78
CA MET A 110 4.14 16.54 -2.91
C MET A 110 5.47 16.88 -2.24
N ALA A 111 6.30 15.88 -1.88
CA ALA A 111 7.63 16.12 -1.37
C ALA A 111 8.53 16.82 -2.39
N GLU A 112 8.45 16.45 -3.67
CA GLU A 112 9.12 17.12 -4.78
C GLU A 112 8.65 18.58 -4.92
N LYS A 113 7.31 18.78 -5.01
CA LYS A 113 6.71 20.12 -5.07
C LYS A 113 7.12 21.00 -3.89
N TRP A 114 7.17 20.43 -2.68
CA TRP A 114 7.58 21.18 -1.49
C TRP A 114 8.98 21.76 -1.63
N LYS A 115 9.93 20.99 -2.18
CA LYS A 115 11.29 21.46 -2.46
C LYS A 115 11.32 22.53 -3.55
N ASP A 116 10.43 22.45 -4.51
CA ASP A 116 10.25 23.50 -5.51
C ASP A 116 9.70 24.78 -4.90
N PHE A 117 8.70 24.68 -4.05
CA PHE A 117 8.15 25.82 -3.31
C PHE A 117 9.21 26.51 -2.44
N GLU A 118 10.04 25.73 -1.75
CA GLU A 118 11.14 26.26 -0.92
C GLU A 118 12.12 27.14 -1.73
N ARG A 119 12.42 26.77 -2.96
CA ARG A 119 13.30 27.54 -3.85
C ARG A 119 12.68 28.83 -4.36
N ASN A 120 11.38 28.87 -4.51
CA ASN A 120 10.65 29.98 -5.10
C ASN A 120 9.96 30.90 -4.06
N VAL A 121 10.20 30.69 -2.77
CA VAL A 121 9.51 31.38 -1.66
C VAL A 121 9.67 32.90 -1.67
N GLU A 122 10.79 33.43 -2.21
CA GLU A 122 11.01 34.87 -2.33
C GLU A 122 10.06 35.52 -3.36
N LEU A 123 9.67 34.79 -4.40
CA LEU A 123 8.75 35.26 -5.44
C LEU A 123 7.28 35.00 -5.07
N TYR A 124 7.03 33.84 -4.46
CA TYR A 124 5.70 33.37 -4.09
C TYR A 124 5.72 32.93 -2.62
N PRO A 125 5.52 33.87 -1.68
CA PRO A 125 5.72 33.60 -0.26
C PRO A 125 4.64 32.75 0.38
N ASN A 126 3.49 32.59 -0.28
CA ASN A 126 2.32 31.91 0.23
C ASN A 126 2.04 30.64 -0.57
N LEU A 127 1.36 29.70 0.07
CA LEU A 127 0.79 28.50 -0.57
C LEU A 127 -0.73 28.56 -0.46
N GLN A 128 -1.40 28.15 -1.53
CA GLN A 128 -2.85 27.97 -1.58
C GLN A 128 -3.19 26.49 -1.71
N LEU A 129 -4.08 26.01 -0.86
CA LEU A 129 -4.68 24.69 -1.01
C LEU A 129 -5.77 24.75 -2.06
N VAL A 130 -5.68 23.88 -3.06
CA VAL A 130 -6.64 23.81 -4.16
C VAL A 130 -7.29 22.43 -4.23
N SER A 131 -8.60 22.42 -4.42
CA SER A 131 -9.38 21.21 -4.64
C SER A 131 -9.79 21.09 -6.09
N VAL A 132 -10.03 19.86 -6.56
CA VAL A 132 -10.56 19.61 -7.93
C VAL A 132 -11.98 20.12 -8.13
N ASN A 133 -12.69 20.50 -7.06
CA ASN A 133 -14.04 21.06 -7.06
C ASN A 133 -15.11 20.24 -7.84
N ASP A 134 -14.94 18.92 -7.97
CA ASP A 134 -15.95 18.04 -8.56
C ASP A 134 -16.87 17.41 -7.47
N ALA A 135 -17.91 16.70 -7.90
CA ALA A 135 -18.89 16.06 -7.01
C ALA A 135 -18.29 14.94 -6.10
N ARG A 136 -17.04 14.53 -6.32
CA ARG A 136 -16.35 13.49 -5.54
C ARG A 136 -15.43 14.06 -4.48
N VAL A 137 -15.29 15.38 -4.39
CA VAL A 137 -14.53 16.03 -3.31
C VAL A 137 -15.31 15.88 -2.00
N ARG A 138 -14.62 15.43 -0.97
CA ARG A 138 -15.21 15.29 0.37
C ARG A 138 -15.57 16.68 0.92
N PRO A 139 -16.73 16.82 1.60
CA PRO A 139 -17.18 18.12 2.12
C PRO A 139 -16.14 18.79 3.05
N ASP A 140 -15.48 18.01 3.89
CA ASP A 140 -14.43 18.45 4.81
C ASP A 140 -13.15 18.94 4.09
N HIS A 141 -12.77 18.31 2.97
CA HIS A 141 -11.69 18.81 2.13
C HIS A 141 -12.09 20.06 1.34
N LYS A 142 -13.35 20.15 0.92
CA LYS A 142 -13.86 21.30 0.18
C LYS A 142 -13.82 22.58 1.00
N VAL A 143 -13.99 22.50 2.31
CA VAL A 143 -13.90 23.67 3.21
C VAL A 143 -12.50 24.29 3.20
N LEU A 144 -11.46 23.49 2.94
CA LEU A 144 -10.07 23.96 2.88
C LEU A 144 -9.69 24.57 1.52
N ASP A 145 -10.54 24.41 0.49
CA ASP A 145 -10.27 24.97 -0.84
C ASP A 145 -10.12 26.50 -0.78
N GLY A 146 -9.08 27.02 -1.39
CA GLY A 146 -8.76 28.44 -1.36
C GLY A 146 -8.06 28.94 -0.07
N THR A 147 -7.72 28.04 0.88
CA THR A 147 -6.94 28.43 2.06
C THR A 147 -5.54 28.84 1.65
N ILE A 148 -5.15 30.09 1.96
CA ILE A 148 -3.83 30.68 1.66
C ILE A 148 -3.09 30.93 2.95
N ARG A 149 -1.89 30.33 3.10
CA ARG A 149 -1.02 30.54 4.26
C ARG A 149 0.44 30.73 3.82
N PRO A 150 1.25 31.46 4.60
CA PRO A 150 2.68 31.55 4.34
C PRO A 150 3.34 30.17 4.22
N PHE A 151 4.35 30.04 3.37
CA PHE A 151 5.09 28.79 3.18
C PHE A 151 5.56 28.16 4.50
N ASN A 152 6.01 28.97 5.45
CA ASN A 152 6.50 28.53 6.75
C ASN A 152 5.42 28.44 7.85
N ASP A 153 4.12 28.58 7.49
CA ASP A 153 3.03 28.45 8.46
C ASP A 153 2.96 27.04 9.04
N PRO A 154 2.84 26.89 10.38
CA PRO A 154 2.64 25.59 11.03
C PRO A 154 1.46 24.77 10.50
N PHE A 155 0.48 25.39 9.86
CA PHE A 155 -0.65 24.74 9.21
C PHE A 155 -0.19 23.67 8.22
N TRP A 156 0.85 23.94 7.44
CA TRP A 156 1.37 23.02 6.44
C TRP A 156 2.09 21.79 7.02
N LYS A 157 2.44 21.77 8.30
CA LYS A 157 3.03 20.60 8.94
C LYS A 157 2.08 19.41 8.98
N SER A 158 0.77 19.67 8.98
CA SER A 158 -0.27 18.65 9.07
C SER A 158 -1.29 18.68 7.95
N HIS A 159 -1.47 19.82 7.26
CA HIS A 159 -2.50 20.01 6.23
C HIS A 159 -1.94 20.08 4.81
N THR A 160 -0.81 19.45 4.57
CA THR A 160 -0.26 19.29 3.22
C THR A 160 -0.94 18.13 2.51
N PRO A 161 -1.56 18.35 1.32
CA PRO A 161 -2.19 17.26 0.57
C PRO A 161 -1.18 16.15 0.17
N PRO A 162 -1.65 14.92 0.00
CA PRO A 162 -3.03 14.42 0.13
C PRO A 162 -3.51 14.33 1.59
N LEU A 163 -4.77 14.70 1.84
CA LEU A 163 -5.35 14.80 3.18
C LEU A 163 -6.09 13.53 3.66
N ASP A 164 -6.30 12.56 2.78
CA ASP A 164 -6.90 11.24 3.06
C ASP A 164 -6.71 10.31 1.86
N TRP A 165 -7.06 9.03 2.00
CA TRP A 165 -7.00 8.03 0.93
C TRP A 165 -7.77 8.49 -0.31
N GLY A 166 -7.09 8.52 -1.47
CA GLY A 166 -7.68 8.96 -2.73
C GLY A 166 -7.99 10.46 -2.81
N CYS A 167 -7.41 11.28 -1.93
CA CYS A 167 -7.48 12.74 -2.01
C CYS A 167 -6.83 13.24 -3.31
N ARG A 168 -7.44 14.27 -3.91
CA ARG A 168 -6.99 14.92 -5.15
C ARG A 168 -6.79 16.42 -4.97
N CYS A 169 -6.70 16.89 -3.72
CA CYS A 169 -6.29 18.24 -3.42
C CYS A 169 -4.81 18.42 -3.72
N ASP A 170 -4.42 19.66 -3.99
CA ASP A 170 -3.05 20.03 -4.33
C ASP A 170 -2.64 21.33 -3.64
N LEU A 171 -1.38 21.72 -3.74
CA LEU A 171 -0.89 23.04 -3.36
C LEU A 171 -0.36 23.78 -4.58
N ILE A 172 -0.58 25.09 -4.61
CA ILE A 172 0.05 26.00 -5.55
C ILE A 172 0.70 27.15 -4.79
N GLN A 173 1.78 27.70 -5.31
CA GLN A 173 2.37 28.92 -4.80
C GLN A 173 1.62 30.15 -5.30
N THR A 174 1.56 31.17 -4.45
CA THR A 174 0.87 32.45 -4.77
C THR A 174 1.50 33.61 -4.00
N ASP A 175 1.30 34.81 -4.50
CA ASP A 175 1.56 36.10 -3.83
C ASP A 175 0.27 36.77 -3.30
N GLU A 176 -0.88 36.09 -3.42
CA GLU A 176 -2.16 36.56 -2.91
C GLU A 176 -2.17 36.67 -1.37
N ASP A 177 -3.10 37.49 -0.86
CA ASP A 177 -3.26 37.72 0.57
C ASP A 177 -3.65 36.44 1.33
N ILE A 178 -3.15 36.33 2.55
CA ILE A 178 -3.48 35.20 3.45
C ILE A 178 -4.95 35.18 3.84
N THR A 179 -5.53 34.01 3.97
CA THR A 179 -6.91 33.79 4.41
C THR A 179 -6.98 33.28 5.85
N GLU A 180 -8.16 33.26 6.44
CA GLU A 180 -8.41 32.56 7.69
C GLU A 180 -8.35 31.06 7.48
N ILE A 181 -7.91 30.31 8.53
CA ILE A 181 -7.92 28.87 8.51
C ILE A 181 -9.33 28.37 8.85
N PRO A 182 -10.00 27.65 7.95
CA PRO A 182 -11.28 27.02 8.28
C PRO A 182 -11.12 26.03 9.44
N GLY A 183 -12.04 26.06 10.40
CA GLY A 183 -12.02 25.12 11.54
C GLY A 183 -12.59 23.76 11.16
N GLY A 184 -12.22 22.73 11.94
CA GLY A 184 -12.99 21.49 12.05
C GLY A 184 -12.46 20.26 11.32
N LEU A 185 -11.38 20.33 10.54
CA LEU A 185 -10.80 19.14 9.94
C LEU A 185 -9.89 18.38 10.93
N GLN A 186 -10.25 17.16 11.25
CA GLN A 186 -9.37 16.20 11.94
C GLN A 186 -8.81 15.23 10.92
N LEU A 187 -7.50 15.28 10.71
CA LEU A 187 -6.80 14.39 9.80
C LEU A 187 -6.44 13.07 10.50
N LYS A 188 -6.52 11.97 9.76
CA LYS A 188 -5.97 10.70 10.20
C LYS A 188 -4.45 10.84 10.37
N ILE A 189 -3.89 10.10 11.30
CA ILE A 189 -2.46 10.17 11.63
C ILE A 189 -1.54 9.91 10.43
N GLU A 190 -1.99 9.11 9.47
CA GLU A 190 -1.26 8.82 8.23
C GLU A 190 -1.06 10.06 7.36
N PHE A 191 -2.04 10.98 7.40
CA PHE A 191 -2.13 12.16 6.54
C PHE A 191 -1.79 13.47 7.24
N ALA A 192 -1.79 13.50 8.58
CA ALA A 192 -1.38 14.66 9.35
C ALA A 192 0.15 14.87 9.27
N ASN A 193 0.64 15.17 8.07
CA ASN A 193 2.05 15.15 7.73
C ASN A 193 2.37 16.02 6.50
N ASN A 194 3.59 16.54 6.45
CA ASN A 194 4.17 17.17 5.26
C ASN A 194 5.37 16.34 4.81
N PRO A 195 5.29 15.61 3.70
CA PRO A 195 6.37 14.72 3.29
C PRO A 195 7.67 15.45 2.90
N GLY A 196 7.59 16.68 2.39
CA GLY A 196 8.74 17.48 2.01
C GLY A 196 9.50 18.08 3.19
N ASP A 197 8.81 18.32 4.32
CA ASP A 197 9.40 18.87 5.56
C ASP A 197 9.84 17.73 6.51
N SER A 198 8.99 16.70 6.68
CA SER A 198 9.24 15.64 7.64
C SER A 198 10.11 14.47 7.13
N GLY A 199 10.25 14.34 5.81
CA GLY A 199 10.87 13.16 5.18
C GLY A 199 10.06 11.87 5.34
N LYS A 200 8.75 11.96 5.56
CA LYS A 200 7.86 10.80 5.74
C LYS A 200 6.76 10.79 4.70
N ILE A 201 6.52 9.64 4.09
CA ILE A 201 5.36 9.42 3.22
C ILE A 201 4.07 9.41 4.07
N PHE A 202 4.07 8.66 5.17
CA PHE A 202 2.95 8.60 6.11
C PHE A 202 3.39 9.09 7.48
N GLY A 203 2.59 9.98 8.09
CA GLY A 203 2.86 10.51 9.43
C GLY A 203 2.77 9.43 10.53
N GLY A 204 1.93 8.44 10.32
CA GLY A 204 1.73 7.26 11.14
C GLY A 204 1.17 6.11 10.33
N SER A 205 0.60 5.10 10.99
CA SER A 205 0.01 3.94 10.32
C SER A 205 -1.14 3.36 11.12
N ALA A 206 -2.31 3.19 10.49
CA ALA A 206 -3.44 2.46 11.08
C ALA A 206 -3.08 1.01 11.45
N TYR A 207 -2.04 0.44 10.82
CA TYR A 207 -1.53 -0.88 11.20
C TYR A 207 -0.90 -0.92 12.61
N GLU A 208 -0.57 0.24 13.17
CA GLU A 208 -0.04 0.33 14.54
C GLU A 208 -1.13 0.20 15.62
N ASP A 209 -2.39 0.48 15.31
CA ASP A 209 -3.46 0.59 16.31
C ASP A 209 -3.71 -0.73 17.05
N ASN A 210 -3.54 -1.86 16.36
CA ASN A 210 -3.71 -3.20 16.90
C ASN A 210 -2.41 -3.82 17.45
N LEU A 211 -1.30 -3.07 17.49
CA LEU A 211 0.00 -3.56 17.95
C LEU A 211 0.34 -3.08 19.35
N THR A 212 0.88 -3.98 20.16
CA THR A 212 1.45 -3.63 21.46
C THR A 212 2.72 -2.79 21.30
N LYS A 213 3.19 -2.17 22.39
CA LYS A 213 4.44 -1.39 22.38
C LYS A 213 5.64 -2.25 21.96
N GLU A 214 5.67 -3.51 22.41
CA GLU A 214 6.71 -4.49 22.10
C GLU A 214 6.68 -4.87 20.62
N GLU A 215 5.50 -5.14 20.07
CA GLU A 215 5.32 -5.46 18.65
C GLU A 215 5.73 -4.28 17.75
N LYS A 216 5.39 -3.05 18.14
CA LYS A 216 5.84 -1.83 17.42
C LYS A 216 7.36 -1.69 17.44
N LYS A 217 7.99 -1.94 18.58
CA LYS A 217 9.46 -1.90 18.74
C LYS A 217 10.13 -2.98 17.88
N GLU A 218 9.58 -4.19 17.91
CA GLU A 218 10.06 -5.31 17.10
C GLU A 218 9.94 -5.00 15.59
N ALA A 219 8.78 -4.51 15.13
CA ALA A 219 8.56 -4.16 13.74
C ALA A 219 9.56 -3.10 13.25
N LYS A 220 9.81 -2.04 14.02
CA LYS A 220 10.82 -1.01 13.70
C LYS A 220 12.23 -1.61 13.62
N LYS A 221 12.59 -2.49 14.55
CA LYS A 221 13.89 -3.19 14.52
C LYS A 221 14.02 -4.09 13.30
N ASN A 222 12.95 -4.82 12.97
CA ASN A 222 12.92 -5.69 11.80
C ASN A 222 13.04 -4.89 10.51
N ALA A 223 12.32 -3.78 10.35
CA ALA A 223 12.45 -2.88 9.20
C ALA A 223 13.91 -2.50 8.94
N LYS A 224 14.61 -2.03 9.98
CA LYS A 224 16.04 -1.66 9.88
C LYS A 224 16.93 -2.84 9.48
N ASN A 225 16.73 -3.99 10.11
CA ASN A 225 17.54 -5.19 9.84
C ASN A 225 17.28 -5.77 8.45
N TRP A 226 16.03 -5.75 7.98
CA TRP A 226 15.65 -6.25 6.67
C TRP A 226 16.12 -5.34 5.55
N THR A 227 16.08 -4.01 5.74
CA THR A 227 16.64 -3.03 4.80
C THR A 227 18.14 -3.26 4.59
N LEU A 228 18.90 -3.47 5.67
CA LEU A 228 20.33 -3.76 5.59
C LEU A 228 20.62 -5.06 4.81
N LYS A 229 19.80 -6.09 5.00
CA LYS A 229 19.96 -7.38 4.31
C LYS A 229 19.49 -7.35 2.85
N SER A 230 18.46 -6.58 2.51
CA SER A 230 17.98 -6.48 1.13
C SER A 230 19.00 -5.82 0.20
N ASN A 231 19.86 -4.98 0.75
CA ASN A 231 20.99 -4.40 0.01
C ASN A 231 22.11 -5.41 -0.29
N MET A 232 22.07 -6.62 0.29
CA MET A 232 23.12 -7.65 0.19
C MET A 232 22.80 -8.84 -0.71
N SER A 233 21.54 -9.01 -1.17
CA SER A 233 21.11 -10.18 -1.98
C SER A 233 20.23 -9.79 -3.16
N SER A 234 20.69 -10.09 -4.38
CA SER A 234 19.97 -9.80 -5.63
C SER A 234 18.96 -10.88 -6.04
N ASP A 235 19.05 -12.12 -5.48
CA ASP A 235 18.35 -13.27 -6.02
C ASP A 235 16.95 -13.57 -5.42
N ASP A 236 16.59 -12.94 -4.30
CA ASP A 236 15.31 -13.19 -3.60
C ASP A 236 14.32 -12.00 -3.67
N ARG A 237 14.42 -11.14 -4.70
CA ARG A 237 13.52 -9.99 -4.83
C ARG A 237 12.09 -10.45 -5.14
N PRO A 238 11.07 -10.02 -4.37
CA PRO A 238 9.68 -10.25 -4.73
C PRO A 238 9.38 -9.63 -6.09
N ILE A 239 8.62 -10.34 -6.90
CA ILE A 239 8.15 -9.81 -8.18
C ILE A 239 7.34 -8.53 -7.91
N PRO A 240 7.62 -7.39 -8.58
CA PRO A 240 6.86 -6.16 -8.45
C PRO A 240 5.36 -6.40 -8.68
N PHE A 241 4.50 -5.63 -8.01
CA PHE A 241 3.05 -5.81 -8.06
C PHE A 241 2.51 -5.85 -9.50
N ASP A 242 2.97 -4.93 -10.36
CA ASP A 242 2.54 -4.87 -11.76
C ASP A 242 3.03 -6.11 -12.54
N GLU A 243 4.25 -6.55 -12.29
CA GLU A 243 4.82 -7.77 -12.88
C GLU A 243 4.12 -9.03 -12.35
N ALA A 244 3.79 -9.08 -11.06
CA ALA A 244 3.01 -10.16 -10.47
C ALA A 244 1.58 -10.21 -11.00
N LYS A 245 0.97 -9.06 -11.30
CA LYS A 245 -0.35 -8.93 -11.91
C LYS A 245 -0.35 -9.43 -13.36
N GLU A 246 0.63 -9.03 -14.16
CA GLU A 246 0.78 -9.50 -15.55
C GLU A 246 1.14 -10.98 -15.60
N LYS A 247 2.03 -11.47 -14.75
CA LYS A 247 2.37 -12.89 -14.65
C LYS A 247 1.16 -13.75 -14.31
N ARG A 248 0.29 -13.30 -13.38
CA ARG A 248 -0.99 -13.98 -13.09
C ARG A 248 -1.96 -13.96 -14.25
N LYS A 249 -2.04 -12.85 -14.96
CA LYS A 249 -2.89 -12.74 -16.15
C LYS A 249 -2.43 -13.70 -17.24
N GLN A 250 -1.12 -13.81 -17.46
CA GLN A 250 -0.53 -14.78 -18.36
C GLN A 250 -0.82 -16.22 -17.92
N GLN A 251 -0.57 -16.56 -16.66
CA GLN A 251 -0.85 -17.87 -16.10
C GLN A 251 -2.33 -18.26 -16.22
N ARG A 252 -3.26 -17.31 -15.94
CA ARG A 252 -4.69 -17.53 -16.15
C ARG A 252 -5.04 -17.81 -17.60
N ALA A 253 -4.40 -17.09 -18.52
CA ALA A 253 -4.60 -17.31 -19.96
C ALA A 253 -4.08 -18.69 -20.38
N GLU A 254 -2.89 -19.07 -19.93
CA GLU A 254 -2.29 -20.39 -20.19
C GLU A 254 -3.16 -21.53 -19.67
N ILE A 255 -3.62 -21.47 -18.42
CA ILE A 255 -4.51 -22.49 -17.83
C ILE A 255 -5.82 -22.56 -18.59
N ASN A 256 -6.38 -21.41 -18.94
CA ASN A 256 -7.65 -21.35 -19.65
C ASN A 256 -7.53 -21.97 -21.05
N ASN A 257 -6.41 -21.71 -21.74
CA ASN A 257 -6.13 -22.31 -23.05
C ASN A 257 -5.88 -23.79 -22.93
N TYR A 258 -5.01 -24.23 -22.00
CA TYR A 258 -4.77 -25.64 -21.75
C TYR A 258 -6.06 -26.39 -21.41
N GLY A 259 -6.91 -25.81 -20.54
CA GLY A 259 -8.19 -26.39 -20.16
C GLY A 259 -9.16 -26.54 -21.34
N LYS A 260 -9.19 -25.53 -22.25
CA LYS A 260 -10.02 -25.63 -23.46
C LYS A 260 -9.51 -26.68 -24.43
N GLU A 261 -8.21 -26.78 -24.62
CA GLU A 261 -7.59 -27.70 -25.58
C GLU A 261 -7.61 -29.16 -25.09
N ASN A 262 -7.49 -29.37 -23.78
CA ASN A 262 -7.25 -30.71 -23.24
C ASN A 262 -8.39 -31.26 -22.37
N LEU A 263 -9.30 -30.42 -21.85
CA LEU A 263 -10.32 -30.85 -20.89
C LEU A 263 -11.76 -30.68 -21.40
N LEU A 264 -12.02 -29.79 -22.37
CA LEU A 264 -13.38 -29.44 -22.75
C LEU A 264 -14.15 -30.63 -23.33
N ASP A 265 -13.46 -31.50 -24.06
CA ASP A 265 -14.04 -32.69 -24.68
C ASP A 265 -13.72 -33.99 -23.93
N LEU A 266 -13.01 -33.85 -22.80
CA LEU A 266 -12.63 -34.99 -22.00
C LEU A 266 -13.82 -35.50 -21.18
N LYS A 267 -14.16 -36.76 -21.38
CA LYS A 267 -15.15 -37.48 -20.58
C LYS A 267 -14.46 -38.51 -19.71
N ILE A 268 -14.67 -38.42 -18.41
CA ILE A 268 -14.08 -39.35 -17.43
C ILE A 268 -15.20 -40.22 -16.86
N ASN A 269 -15.06 -41.53 -17.03
CA ASN A 269 -15.91 -42.53 -16.40
C ASN A 269 -15.26 -42.96 -15.07
N HIS A 270 -15.98 -42.81 -13.97
CA HIS A 270 -15.54 -43.31 -12.68
C HIS A 270 -16.38 -44.54 -12.29
N LYS A 271 -15.72 -45.59 -11.85
CA LYS A 271 -16.37 -46.90 -11.57
C LYS A 271 -17.49 -46.83 -10.53
N ASP A 272 -17.49 -45.86 -9.65
CA ASP A 272 -18.45 -45.68 -8.56
C ASP A 272 -19.53 -44.62 -8.88
N LEU A 273 -19.51 -44.09 -10.10
CA LEU A 273 -20.50 -43.05 -10.52
C LEU A 273 -21.29 -43.53 -11.74
N PRO A 274 -22.63 -43.39 -11.72
CA PRO A 274 -23.49 -43.81 -12.81
C PRO A 274 -23.54 -42.85 -14.00
N TYR A 275 -22.66 -41.83 -14.03
CA TYR A 275 -22.60 -40.77 -15.05
C TYR A 275 -21.19 -40.41 -15.41
N GLU A 276 -21.00 -39.89 -16.61
CA GLU A 276 -19.73 -39.37 -17.09
C GLU A 276 -19.47 -37.98 -16.49
N ILE A 277 -18.23 -37.72 -16.10
CA ILE A 277 -17.76 -36.41 -15.66
C ILE A 277 -17.13 -35.71 -16.87
N GLY A 278 -17.65 -34.54 -17.21
CA GLY A 278 -17.09 -33.67 -18.24
C GLY A 278 -16.76 -32.29 -17.70
N PHE A 279 -15.98 -31.53 -18.46
CA PHE A 279 -15.59 -30.15 -18.09
C PHE A 279 -16.32 -29.15 -18.98
N THR A 280 -16.89 -28.12 -18.39
CA THR A 280 -17.51 -27.00 -19.10
C THR A 280 -16.55 -25.81 -19.19
N THR A 281 -16.75 -24.95 -20.20
CA THR A 281 -15.98 -23.71 -20.32
C THR A 281 -16.05 -22.83 -19.07
N ARG A 282 -17.19 -22.86 -18.36
CA ARG A 282 -17.36 -22.12 -17.09
C ARG A 282 -16.47 -22.69 -15.99
N GLN A 283 -16.44 -24.00 -15.80
CA GLN A 283 -15.59 -24.66 -14.80
C GLN A 283 -14.09 -24.45 -15.08
N ILE A 284 -13.67 -24.47 -16.35
CA ILE A 284 -12.29 -24.19 -16.75
C ILE A 284 -11.92 -22.73 -16.39
N LYS A 285 -12.81 -21.76 -16.65
CA LYS A 285 -12.60 -20.36 -16.26
C LYS A 285 -12.55 -20.17 -14.75
N GLU A 286 -13.43 -20.83 -14.00
CA GLU A 286 -13.42 -20.80 -12.54
C GLU A 286 -12.13 -21.39 -11.99
N PHE A 287 -11.65 -22.51 -12.54
CA PHE A 287 -10.38 -23.13 -12.16
C PHE A 287 -9.20 -22.20 -12.45
N ALA A 288 -9.14 -21.59 -13.62
CA ALA A 288 -8.11 -20.63 -14.00
C ALA A 288 -8.14 -19.33 -13.17
N SER A 289 -9.27 -19.00 -12.55
CA SER A 289 -9.40 -17.81 -11.70
C SER A 289 -9.05 -18.06 -10.23
N GLN A 290 -8.87 -19.32 -9.82
CA GLN A 290 -8.49 -19.65 -8.45
C GLN A 290 -7.02 -19.31 -8.19
N PRO A 291 -6.68 -18.70 -7.03
CA PRO A 291 -5.30 -18.45 -6.68
C PRO A 291 -4.55 -19.78 -6.52
N TYR A 292 -3.36 -19.85 -7.10
CA TYR A 292 -2.51 -21.04 -6.99
C TYR A 292 -2.18 -21.41 -5.56
N LYS A 293 -2.18 -22.70 -5.31
CA LYS A 293 -1.71 -23.29 -4.06
C LYS A 293 -0.20 -23.20 -3.92
#